data_934b3dd8684388db5dba7e3fddecf163
#
_entry.id   934b3dd8684388db5dba7e3fddecf163
#
_cell.length_a   1.000
_cell.length_b   1.000
_cell.length_c   1.000
_cell.angle_alpha   90.00
_cell.angle_beta   90.00
_cell.angle_gamma   90.00
#
_symmetry.space_group_name_H-M   'P 1'
#
loop_
_entity.id
_entity.type
_entity.pdbx_description
1 polymer ?
#
loop_
_entity_poly.entity_id
_entity_poly.type
_entity_poly.pdbx_seq_one_letter_code
_entity_poly.pdbx_strand_id
1 'polypeptide(L)'
;MEGLYIIGGSPCSGKSTIAEMIAEKYDFNYFKVDDYLEQYMKKAQEDGKPLSARAMQMSPEETWMRSPRLQTEEELEIYREIFTYIWEALSTFPEKKKIITEGAAFLPELVSAVGVDKKHYINIVPVKDFQYHFYSQRPWVPYILEGCTDKKKAFENWMERDALFAETVHADAKQRGYACLVTDGSIGI
;
A
#
# COMPACT_ATOMS: atom_id res chain seq x y z
N MET A 1 8.57 -16.15 -10.52
CA MET A 1 9.74 -15.87 -9.65
C MET A 1 9.66 -16.83 -8.45
N GLU A 2 10.48 -17.87 -8.45
CA GLU A 2 10.63 -18.70 -7.26
C GLU A 2 11.31 -17.87 -6.13
N GLY A 3 10.78 -17.96 -4.91
CA GLY A 3 11.37 -17.28 -3.75
C GLY A 3 10.94 -15.84 -3.53
N LEU A 4 9.91 -15.34 -4.23
CA LEU A 4 9.30 -14.04 -3.96
C LEU A 4 8.13 -14.21 -2.97
N TYR A 5 8.16 -13.45 -1.87
CA TYR A 5 7.10 -13.36 -0.87
C TYR A 5 6.58 -11.94 -0.80
N ILE A 6 5.26 -11.77 -0.80
CA ILE A 6 4.61 -10.47 -0.93
C ILE A 6 3.65 -10.25 0.24
N ILE A 7 3.76 -9.11 0.89
CA ILE A 7 2.80 -8.64 1.89
C ILE A 7 2.05 -7.44 1.30
N GLY A 8 0.81 -7.66 0.89
CA GLY A 8 -0.11 -6.60 0.49
C GLY A 8 -0.99 -6.13 1.64
N GLY A 9 -1.90 -5.20 1.34
CA GLY A 9 -2.86 -4.68 2.31
C GLY A 9 -2.74 -3.18 2.52
N SER A 10 -3.45 -2.67 3.53
CA SER A 10 -3.58 -1.22 3.69
C SER A 10 -2.49 -0.60 4.58
N PRO A 11 -2.33 0.74 4.56
CA PRO A 11 -1.43 1.44 5.45
C PRO A 11 -1.69 1.14 6.93
N CYS A 12 -0.66 1.32 7.77
CA CYS A 12 -0.74 1.15 9.24
C CYS A 12 -1.05 -0.29 9.74
N SER A 13 -0.90 -1.30 8.89
CA SER A 13 -1.20 -2.71 9.24
C SER A 13 0.00 -3.50 9.79
N GLY A 14 1.18 -2.88 9.93
CA GLY A 14 2.40 -3.55 10.42
C GLY A 14 3.19 -4.31 9.35
N LYS A 15 2.82 -4.18 8.06
CA LYS A 15 3.50 -4.88 6.95
C LYS A 15 5.02 -4.71 6.94
N SER A 16 5.50 -3.47 7.06
CA SER A 16 6.93 -3.16 7.01
C SER A 16 7.68 -3.81 8.16
N THR A 17 7.14 -3.75 9.39
CA THR A 17 7.74 -4.39 10.56
C THR A 17 7.85 -5.91 10.37
N ILE A 18 6.78 -6.54 9.87
CA ILE A 18 6.77 -7.99 9.61
C ILE A 18 7.78 -8.34 8.51
N ALA A 19 7.83 -7.56 7.43
CA ALA A 19 8.77 -7.79 6.33
C ALA A 19 10.24 -7.66 6.78
N GLU A 20 10.56 -6.64 7.58
CA GLU A 20 11.88 -6.42 8.17
C GLU A 20 12.30 -7.59 9.05
N MET A 21 11.42 -8.03 9.96
CA MET A 21 11.69 -9.19 10.84
C MET A 21 11.92 -10.49 10.06
N ILE A 22 11.15 -10.73 9.00
CA ILE A 22 11.32 -11.90 8.14
C ILE A 22 12.64 -11.80 7.38
N ALA A 23 12.95 -10.63 6.81
CA ALA A 23 14.17 -10.39 6.07
C ALA A 23 15.41 -10.66 6.93
N GLU A 24 15.43 -10.13 8.16
CA GLU A 24 16.51 -10.33 9.11
C GLU A 24 16.61 -11.80 9.55
N LYS A 25 15.50 -12.40 9.96
CA LYS A 25 15.48 -13.77 10.51
C LYS A 25 15.89 -14.85 9.50
N TYR A 26 15.52 -14.68 8.22
CA TYR A 26 15.72 -15.70 7.19
C TYR A 26 16.72 -15.29 6.10
N ASP A 27 17.41 -14.16 6.28
CA ASP A 27 18.39 -13.62 5.34
C ASP A 27 17.79 -13.42 3.93
N PHE A 28 16.60 -12.80 3.85
CA PHE A 28 15.95 -12.45 2.59
C PHE A 28 16.38 -11.05 2.14
N ASN A 29 16.38 -10.81 0.82
CA ASN A 29 16.41 -9.44 0.32
C ASN A 29 15.07 -8.76 0.63
N TYR A 30 15.11 -7.58 1.24
CA TYR A 30 13.92 -6.78 1.48
C TYR A 30 13.78 -5.68 0.44
N PHE A 31 12.62 -5.62 -0.18
CA PHE A 31 12.26 -4.57 -1.13
C PHE A 31 10.99 -3.87 -0.67
N LYS A 32 11.13 -2.63 -0.21
CA LYS A 32 10.03 -1.81 0.26
C LYS A 32 9.55 -0.92 -0.88
N VAL A 33 8.31 -1.17 -1.36
CA VAL A 33 7.76 -0.46 -2.52
C VAL A 33 7.55 1.02 -2.23
N ASP A 34 7.13 1.36 -1.01
CA ASP A 34 6.82 2.74 -0.62
C ASP A 34 8.03 3.68 -0.76
N ASP A 35 9.27 3.17 -0.64
CA ASP A 35 10.50 3.96 -0.80
C ASP A 35 10.71 4.43 -2.26
N TYR A 36 10.05 3.78 -3.21
CA TYR A 36 10.15 4.06 -4.65
C TYR A 36 8.84 4.57 -5.26
N LEU A 37 7.81 4.77 -4.45
CA LEU A 37 6.46 5.11 -4.93
C LEU A 37 6.46 6.38 -5.79
N GLU A 38 7.14 7.44 -5.33
CA GLU A 38 7.25 8.69 -6.08
C GLU A 38 7.93 8.48 -7.44
N GLN A 39 8.97 7.66 -7.50
CA GLN A 39 9.67 7.33 -8.74
C GLN A 39 8.76 6.59 -9.72
N TYR A 40 7.94 5.64 -9.24
CA TYR A 40 6.99 4.93 -10.09
C TYR A 40 5.86 5.83 -10.58
N MET A 41 5.37 6.71 -9.72
CA MET A 41 4.36 7.70 -10.11
C MET A 41 4.88 8.68 -11.15
N LYS A 42 6.15 9.12 -11.01
CA LYS A 42 6.80 9.98 -12.01
C LYS A 42 6.94 9.27 -13.36
N LYS A 43 7.38 8.00 -13.35
CA LYS A 43 7.47 7.20 -14.58
C LYS A 43 6.08 7.01 -15.21
N ALA A 44 5.06 6.73 -14.40
CA ALA A 44 3.68 6.64 -14.89
C ALA A 44 3.19 7.97 -15.51
N GLN A 45 3.54 9.11 -14.93
CA GLN A 45 3.25 10.42 -15.50
C GLN A 45 3.96 10.61 -16.85
N GLU A 46 5.23 10.26 -16.96
CA GLU A 46 6.01 10.33 -18.21
C GLU A 46 5.41 9.44 -19.29
N ASP A 47 4.87 8.28 -18.93
CA ASP A 47 4.17 7.35 -19.82
C ASP A 47 2.70 7.74 -20.09
N GLY A 48 2.26 8.90 -19.61
CA GLY A 48 0.92 9.46 -19.88
C GLY A 48 -0.20 8.82 -19.08
N LYS A 49 0.09 8.17 -17.94
CA LYS A 49 -0.93 7.62 -17.05
C LYS A 49 -1.70 8.73 -16.35
N PRO A 50 -3.03 8.83 -16.56
CA PRO A 50 -3.76 10.06 -16.24
C PRO A 50 -3.91 10.31 -14.73
N LEU A 51 -4.12 9.27 -13.93
CA LEU A 51 -4.36 9.45 -12.50
C LEU A 51 -3.08 9.69 -11.73
N SER A 52 -1.99 8.99 -12.05
CA SER A 52 -0.67 9.26 -11.49
C SER A 52 -0.22 10.68 -11.82
N ALA A 53 -0.39 11.12 -13.07
CA ALA A 53 -0.05 12.48 -13.50
C ALA A 53 -0.86 13.54 -12.73
N ARG A 54 -2.17 13.33 -12.55
CA ARG A 54 -3.03 14.21 -11.79
C ARG A 54 -2.65 14.24 -10.31
N ALA A 55 -2.47 13.09 -9.68
CA ALA A 55 -2.14 12.99 -8.26
C ALA A 55 -0.85 13.72 -7.90
N MET A 56 0.17 13.67 -8.77
CA MET A 56 1.43 14.37 -8.56
C MET A 56 1.32 15.91 -8.64
N GLN A 57 0.23 16.44 -9.21
CA GLN A 57 0.00 17.89 -9.36
C GLN A 57 -0.97 18.46 -8.33
N MET A 58 -1.66 17.59 -7.59
CA MET A 58 -2.68 18.01 -6.64
C MET A 58 -2.07 18.63 -5.39
N SER A 59 -2.64 19.75 -4.96
CA SER A 59 -2.39 20.32 -3.64
C SER A 59 -2.94 19.44 -2.52
N PRO A 60 -2.50 19.62 -1.26
CA PRO A 60 -3.09 18.92 -0.12
C PRO A 60 -4.61 19.13 0.00
N GLU A 61 -5.10 20.35 -0.26
CA GLU A 61 -6.54 20.65 -0.27
C GLU A 61 -7.28 19.79 -1.32
N GLU A 62 -6.78 19.77 -2.55
CA GLU A 62 -7.35 18.98 -3.63
C GLU A 62 -7.26 17.48 -3.39
N THR A 63 -6.28 17.02 -2.64
CA THR A 63 -6.13 15.61 -2.28
C THR A 63 -7.10 15.20 -1.18
N TRP A 64 -7.09 15.91 -0.05
CA TRP A 64 -7.69 15.43 1.19
C TRP A 64 -9.11 15.94 1.47
N MET A 65 -9.56 17.01 0.80
CA MET A 65 -10.91 17.55 1.00
C MET A 65 -11.98 16.93 0.09
N ARG A 66 -11.60 16.02 -0.79
CA ARG A 66 -12.54 15.25 -1.62
C ARG A 66 -13.21 14.13 -0.82
N SER A 67 -14.26 13.53 -1.40
CA SER A 67 -14.93 12.41 -0.76
C SER A 67 -13.96 11.22 -0.58
N PRO A 68 -13.94 10.55 0.58
CA PRO A 68 -13.09 9.40 0.83
C PRO A 68 -13.25 8.28 -0.20
N ARG A 69 -14.47 8.04 -0.66
CA ARG A 69 -14.75 7.04 -1.68
C ARG A 69 -14.04 7.33 -3.01
N LEU A 70 -14.12 8.58 -3.49
CA LEU A 70 -13.42 8.97 -4.71
C LEU A 70 -11.90 8.83 -4.55
N GLN A 71 -11.36 9.22 -3.39
CA GLN A 71 -9.94 9.06 -3.09
C GLN A 71 -9.53 7.58 -3.12
N THR A 72 -10.36 6.67 -2.57
CA THR A 72 -10.11 5.23 -2.58
C THR A 72 -10.12 4.66 -4.00
N GLU A 73 -11.12 5.02 -4.79
CA GLU A 73 -11.24 4.57 -6.18
C GLU A 73 -10.03 5.01 -7.02
N GLU A 74 -9.60 6.27 -6.88
CA GLU A 74 -8.42 6.78 -7.58
C GLU A 74 -7.12 6.16 -7.09
N GLU A 75 -6.96 5.90 -5.80
CA GLU A 75 -5.77 5.23 -5.26
C GLU A 75 -5.62 3.81 -5.80
N LEU A 76 -6.70 3.05 -5.86
CA LEU A 76 -6.70 1.72 -6.47
C LEU A 76 -6.26 1.79 -7.95
N GLU A 77 -6.78 2.77 -8.71
CA GLU A 77 -6.37 2.95 -10.11
C GLU A 77 -4.90 3.39 -10.25
N ILE A 78 -4.41 4.28 -9.39
CA ILE A 78 -2.99 4.66 -9.36
C ILE A 78 -2.13 3.43 -9.16
N TYR A 79 -2.48 2.54 -8.21
CA TYR A 79 -1.73 1.30 -8.01
C TYR A 79 -1.77 0.39 -9.23
N ARG A 80 -2.88 0.33 -9.98
CA ARG A 80 -2.95 -0.36 -11.28
C ARG A 80 -2.03 0.27 -12.32
N GLU A 81 -1.98 1.60 -12.38
CA GLU A 81 -1.10 2.32 -13.31
C GLU A 81 0.39 2.05 -13.05
N ILE A 82 0.81 1.97 -11.77
CA ILE A 82 2.23 1.84 -11.40
C ILE A 82 2.70 0.40 -11.21
N PHE A 83 1.80 -0.58 -11.12
CA PHE A 83 2.14 -1.96 -10.79
C PHE A 83 3.16 -2.59 -11.75
N THR A 84 3.08 -2.27 -13.03
CA THR A 84 4.02 -2.80 -14.04
C THR A 84 5.46 -2.40 -13.71
N TYR A 85 5.68 -1.16 -13.29
CA TYR A 85 7.03 -0.67 -12.93
C TYR A 85 7.56 -1.35 -11.67
N ILE A 86 6.69 -1.57 -10.67
CA ILE A 86 7.03 -2.34 -9.46
C ILE A 86 7.43 -3.76 -9.83
N TRP A 87 6.65 -4.40 -10.70
CA TRP A 87 6.89 -5.77 -11.12
C TRP A 87 8.17 -5.93 -11.95
N GLU A 88 8.45 -4.99 -12.83
CA GLU A 88 9.70 -4.90 -13.57
C GLU A 88 10.89 -4.76 -12.61
N ALA A 89 10.82 -3.86 -11.62
CA ALA A 89 11.87 -3.69 -10.64
C ALA A 89 12.14 -4.98 -9.84
N LEU A 90 11.10 -5.69 -9.41
CA LEU A 90 11.24 -6.96 -8.73
C LEU A 90 11.91 -8.04 -9.61
N SER A 91 11.67 -8.02 -10.92
CA SER A 91 12.27 -8.99 -11.85
C SER A 91 13.77 -8.76 -12.09
N THR A 92 14.32 -7.63 -11.68
CA THR A 92 15.78 -7.35 -11.79
C THR A 92 16.59 -7.96 -10.63
N PHE A 93 15.94 -8.41 -9.56
CA PHE A 93 16.64 -9.02 -8.43
C PHE A 93 17.26 -10.37 -8.81
N PRO A 94 18.49 -10.65 -8.31
CA PRO A 94 19.13 -11.94 -8.56
C PRO A 94 18.33 -13.12 -7.98
N GLU A 95 18.12 -14.18 -8.75
CA GLU A 95 17.36 -15.38 -8.32
C GLU A 95 18.00 -16.16 -7.15
N LYS A 96 19.26 -15.82 -6.81
CA LYS A 96 20.03 -16.57 -5.80
C LYS A 96 19.57 -16.37 -4.36
N LYS A 97 18.79 -15.34 -4.06
CA LYS A 97 18.34 -15.04 -2.71
C LYS A 97 16.84 -14.77 -2.73
N LYS A 98 16.13 -15.31 -1.75
CA LYS A 98 14.70 -15.05 -1.59
C LYS A 98 14.46 -13.57 -1.34
N ILE A 99 13.31 -13.10 -1.80
CA ILE A 99 12.89 -11.70 -1.69
C ILE A 99 11.62 -11.65 -0.85
N ILE A 100 11.59 -10.75 0.12
CA ILE A 100 10.35 -10.29 0.75
C ILE A 100 10.09 -8.85 0.32
N THR A 101 8.87 -8.58 -0.11
CA THR A 101 8.43 -7.25 -0.50
C THR A 101 7.10 -6.92 0.13
N GLU A 102 6.84 -5.63 0.34
CA GLU A 102 5.57 -5.16 0.87
C GLU A 102 5.17 -3.81 0.28
N GLY A 103 3.87 -3.54 0.30
CA GLY A 103 3.29 -2.27 -0.14
C GLY A 103 1.80 -2.37 -0.42
N ALA A 104 1.10 -1.24 -0.30
CA ALA A 104 -0.32 -1.16 -0.61
C ALA A 104 -0.60 -1.37 -2.11
N ALA A 105 0.38 -1.11 -2.97
CA ALA A 105 0.27 -1.32 -4.41
C ALA A 105 0.21 -2.80 -4.83
N PHE A 106 0.49 -3.75 -3.93
CA PHE A 106 0.27 -5.17 -4.19
C PHE A 106 -1.21 -5.55 -4.01
N LEU A 107 -2.06 -5.00 -4.88
CA LEU A 107 -3.48 -5.36 -4.90
C LEU A 107 -3.65 -6.85 -5.20
N PRO A 108 -4.57 -7.56 -4.51
CA PRO A 108 -4.75 -9.01 -4.69
C PRO A 108 -5.04 -9.41 -6.14
N GLU A 109 -5.80 -8.59 -6.88
CA GLU A 109 -6.09 -8.81 -8.30
C GLU A 109 -4.83 -8.75 -9.17
N LEU A 110 -3.93 -7.81 -8.93
CA LEU A 110 -2.71 -7.62 -9.72
C LEU A 110 -1.71 -8.76 -9.44
N VAL A 111 -1.56 -9.11 -8.16
CA VAL A 111 -0.72 -10.23 -7.73
C VAL A 111 -1.22 -11.56 -8.32
N SER A 112 -2.54 -11.73 -8.37
CA SER A 112 -3.18 -12.89 -9.02
C SER A 112 -2.92 -12.92 -10.53
N ALA A 113 -3.02 -11.76 -11.20
CA ALA A 113 -2.85 -11.65 -12.64
C ALA A 113 -1.42 -12.02 -13.11
N VAL A 114 -0.41 -11.75 -12.27
CA VAL A 114 0.99 -12.13 -12.57
C VAL A 114 1.36 -13.54 -12.10
N GLY A 115 0.38 -14.32 -11.60
CA GLY A 115 0.53 -15.73 -11.29
C GLY A 115 1.34 -16.05 -10.03
N VAL A 116 1.37 -15.16 -9.05
CA VAL A 116 2.00 -15.45 -7.74
C VAL A 116 1.21 -16.55 -7.02
N ASP A 117 1.92 -17.57 -6.53
CA ASP A 117 1.32 -18.66 -5.74
C ASP A 117 0.70 -18.09 -4.47
N LYS A 118 -0.49 -18.59 -4.11
CA LYS A 118 -1.23 -18.16 -2.91
C LYS A 118 -0.45 -18.29 -1.61
N LYS A 119 0.52 -19.20 -1.55
CA LYS A 119 1.40 -19.39 -0.40
C LYS A 119 2.44 -18.27 -0.23
N HIS A 120 2.62 -17.47 -1.28
CA HIS A 120 3.62 -16.42 -1.32
C HIS A 120 3.02 -15.01 -1.21
N TYR A 121 1.72 -14.91 -0.96
CA TYR A 121 1.03 -13.65 -0.73
C TYR A 121 0.18 -13.69 0.52
N ILE A 122 0.26 -12.63 1.33
CA ILE A 122 -0.64 -12.36 2.44
C ILE A 122 -1.15 -10.93 2.37
N ASN A 123 -2.43 -10.74 2.66
CA ASN A 123 -3.05 -9.43 2.80
C ASN A 123 -3.20 -9.07 4.29
N ILE A 124 -2.65 -7.94 4.71
CA ILE A 124 -2.71 -7.47 6.11
C ILE A 124 -3.39 -6.10 6.14
N VAL A 125 -4.45 -5.99 6.92
CA VAL A 125 -5.21 -4.73 7.09
C VAL A 125 -5.42 -4.44 8.58
N PRO A 126 -5.43 -3.18 9.01
CA PRO A 126 -5.77 -2.82 10.38
C PRO A 126 -7.28 -2.71 10.56
N VAL A 127 -7.76 -2.82 11.80
CA VAL A 127 -9.09 -2.30 12.15
C VAL A 127 -9.05 -0.76 12.16
N LYS A 128 -10.17 -0.12 11.84
CA LYS A 128 -10.27 1.33 11.67
C LYS A 128 -9.79 2.12 12.89
N ASP A 129 -10.21 1.71 14.09
CA ASP A 129 -9.84 2.41 15.34
C ASP A 129 -8.34 2.33 15.62
N PHE A 130 -7.72 1.18 15.35
CA PHE A 130 -6.27 1.00 15.46
C PHE A 130 -5.53 1.94 14.49
N GLN A 131 -5.95 1.97 13.24
CA GLN A 131 -5.37 2.84 12.23
C GLN A 131 -5.47 4.31 12.62
N TYR A 132 -6.66 4.78 12.98
CA TYR A 132 -6.90 6.16 13.41
C TYR A 132 -6.01 6.54 14.61
N HIS A 133 -5.96 5.68 15.63
CA HIS A 133 -5.15 5.89 16.83
C HIS A 133 -3.68 6.10 16.49
N PHE A 134 -3.08 5.20 15.71
CA PHE A 134 -1.65 5.28 15.40
C PHE A 134 -1.31 6.39 14.40
N TYR A 135 -2.18 6.68 13.44
CA TYR A 135 -1.94 7.81 12.52
C TYR A 135 -2.02 9.15 13.23
N SER A 136 -2.96 9.34 14.14
CA SER A 136 -3.12 10.60 14.89
C SER A 136 -1.88 10.98 15.70
N GLN A 137 -1.02 10.02 16.03
CA GLN A 137 0.19 10.23 16.82
C GLN A 137 1.45 10.44 15.97
N ARG A 138 1.37 10.28 14.65
CA ARG A 138 2.54 10.40 13.79
C ARG A 138 2.94 11.86 13.59
N PRO A 139 4.20 12.23 13.90
CA PRO A 139 4.62 13.64 13.89
C PRO A 139 4.63 14.26 12.48
N TRP A 140 4.64 13.45 11.43
CA TRP A 140 4.64 13.91 10.04
C TRP A 140 3.23 14.17 9.48
N VAL A 141 2.16 13.64 10.09
CA VAL A 141 0.77 13.83 9.62
C VAL A 141 0.38 15.30 9.47
N PRO A 142 0.68 16.20 10.43
CA PRO A 142 0.38 17.62 10.28
C PRO A 142 1.02 18.27 9.05
N TYR A 143 2.19 17.80 8.63
CA TYR A 143 2.89 18.33 7.43
C TYR A 143 2.19 17.91 6.14
N ILE A 144 1.69 16.67 6.07
CA ILE A 144 0.92 16.20 4.91
C ILE A 144 -0.37 16.99 4.71
N LEU A 145 -0.96 17.48 5.81
CA LEU A 145 -2.19 18.26 5.80
C LEU A 145 -1.93 19.77 5.79
N GLU A 146 -0.67 20.18 5.64
CA GLU A 146 -0.35 21.60 5.48
C GLU A 146 -0.93 22.12 4.16
N GLY A 147 -1.64 23.25 4.22
CA GLY A 147 -2.36 23.79 3.07
C GLY A 147 -3.83 23.37 2.98
N CYS A 148 -4.32 22.43 3.82
CA CYS A 148 -5.75 22.18 3.92
C CYS A 148 -6.45 23.24 4.74
N THR A 149 -7.61 23.72 4.26
CA THR A 149 -8.44 24.73 4.95
C THR A 149 -9.04 24.20 6.24
N ASP A 150 -9.40 22.91 6.27
CA ASP A 150 -9.86 22.18 7.45
C ASP A 150 -9.02 20.90 7.63
N LYS A 151 -7.93 21.01 8.39
CA LYS A 151 -7.01 19.89 8.64
C LYS A 151 -7.66 18.72 9.37
N LYS A 152 -8.64 19.00 10.24
CA LYS A 152 -9.38 17.95 10.95
C LYS A 152 -10.22 17.14 9.98
N LYS A 153 -10.99 17.82 9.14
CA LYS A 153 -11.81 17.18 8.10
C LYS A 153 -10.96 16.42 7.08
N ALA A 154 -9.84 17.00 6.68
CA ALA A 154 -8.88 16.36 5.78
C ALA A 154 -8.31 15.06 6.38
N PHE A 155 -7.96 15.07 7.66
CA PHE A 155 -7.51 13.87 8.38
C PHE A 155 -8.62 12.81 8.49
N GLU A 156 -9.84 13.21 8.83
CA GLU A 156 -10.99 12.30 8.87
C GLU A 156 -11.27 11.66 7.51
N ASN A 157 -11.21 12.45 6.44
CA ASN A 157 -11.37 11.94 5.07
C ASN A 157 -10.24 10.95 4.70
N TRP A 158 -9.00 11.25 5.07
CA TRP A 158 -7.88 10.35 4.86
C TRP A 158 -8.08 9.02 5.58
N MET A 159 -8.41 9.04 6.86
CA MET A 159 -8.64 7.82 7.64
C MET A 159 -9.82 6.99 7.09
N GLU A 160 -10.88 7.66 6.66
CA GLU A 160 -12.01 6.98 6.01
C GLU A 160 -11.61 6.38 4.66
N ARG A 161 -10.83 7.09 3.84
CA ARG A 161 -10.27 6.58 2.59
C ARG A 161 -9.47 5.29 2.82
N ASP A 162 -8.55 5.29 3.79
CA ASP A 162 -7.72 4.12 4.10
C ASP A 162 -8.55 2.95 4.64
N ALA A 163 -9.61 3.23 5.41
CA ALA A 163 -10.53 2.20 5.88
C ALA A 163 -11.30 1.54 4.71
N LEU A 164 -11.83 2.33 3.78
CA LEU A 164 -12.49 1.84 2.57
C LEU A 164 -11.53 1.04 1.67
N PHE A 165 -10.29 1.51 1.56
CA PHE A 165 -9.24 0.78 0.85
C PHE A 165 -8.97 -0.58 1.53
N ALA A 166 -8.81 -0.60 2.86
CA ALA A 166 -8.59 -1.82 3.63
C ALA A 166 -9.72 -2.84 3.42
N GLU A 167 -10.98 -2.39 3.51
CA GLU A 167 -12.16 -3.23 3.26
C GLU A 167 -12.14 -3.82 1.85
N THR A 168 -11.86 -3.00 0.84
CA THR A 168 -11.84 -3.41 -0.56
C THR A 168 -10.77 -4.47 -0.83
N VAL A 169 -9.52 -4.22 -0.44
CA VAL A 169 -8.43 -5.16 -0.70
C VAL A 169 -8.54 -6.43 0.13
N HIS A 170 -9.10 -6.33 1.33
CA HIS A 170 -9.36 -7.51 2.18
C HIS A 170 -10.46 -8.41 1.60
N ALA A 171 -11.55 -7.82 1.10
CA ALA A 171 -12.63 -8.56 0.45
C ALA A 171 -12.13 -9.28 -0.82
N ASP A 172 -11.36 -8.58 -1.68
CA ASP A 172 -10.79 -9.16 -2.90
C ASP A 172 -9.79 -10.28 -2.58
N ALA A 173 -8.90 -10.09 -1.58
CA ALA A 173 -7.96 -11.11 -1.14
C ALA A 173 -8.68 -12.39 -0.67
N LYS A 174 -9.73 -12.24 0.13
CA LYS A 174 -10.57 -13.37 0.58
C LYS A 174 -11.25 -14.08 -0.58
N GLN A 175 -11.85 -13.33 -1.49
CA GLN A 175 -12.53 -13.89 -2.66
C GLN A 175 -11.56 -14.71 -3.52
N ARG A 176 -10.30 -14.29 -3.64
CA ARG A 176 -9.25 -15.02 -4.36
C ARG A 176 -8.65 -16.18 -3.57
N GLY A 177 -8.99 -16.30 -2.30
CA GLY A 177 -8.48 -17.37 -1.42
C GLY A 177 -7.03 -17.15 -0.97
N TYR A 178 -6.61 -15.91 -0.85
CA TYR A 178 -5.34 -15.53 -0.23
C TYR A 178 -5.42 -15.55 1.30
N ALA A 179 -4.28 -15.74 1.95
CA ALA A 179 -4.16 -15.55 3.40
C ALA A 179 -4.44 -14.08 3.77
N CYS A 180 -5.24 -13.89 4.82
CA CYS A 180 -5.63 -12.57 5.31
C CYS A 180 -5.39 -12.46 6.81
N LEU A 181 -4.84 -11.34 7.25
CA LEU A 181 -4.67 -10.98 8.65
C LEU A 181 -5.30 -9.61 8.91
N VAL A 182 -6.00 -9.49 10.02
CA VAL A 182 -6.51 -8.21 10.53
C VAL A 182 -5.75 -7.86 11.79
N THR A 183 -5.14 -6.68 11.84
CA THR A 183 -4.38 -6.21 13.00
C THR A 183 -5.19 -5.21 13.81
N ASP A 184 -5.29 -5.44 15.11
CA ASP A 184 -6.00 -4.61 16.09
C ASP A 184 -5.10 -4.23 17.28
N GLY A 185 -3.83 -4.60 17.23
CA GLY A 185 -2.86 -4.39 18.30
C GLY A 185 -2.89 -5.47 19.39
N SER A 186 -3.76 -6.46 19.31
CA SER A 186 -3.85 -7.55 20.29
C SER A 186 -2.74 -8.58 20.13
N ILE A 187 -2.19 -8.69 18.92
CA ILE A 187 -1.06 -9.57 18.63
C ILE A 187 0.22 -8.74 18.69
N GLY A 188 1.03 -8.95 19.72
CA GLY A 188 2.39 -8.41 19.77
C GLY A 188 3.23 -9.04 18.66
N ILE A 189 3.97 -8.21 17.94
CA ILE A 189 4.93 -8.64 16.94
C ILE A 189 6.22 -9.04 17.65
#